data_2601e2b8b463957bac9a85e765e4f629
#
_entry.id   2601e2b8b463957bac9a85e765e4f629
#
_cell.length_a   1.000
_cell.length_b   1.000
_cell.length_c   1.000
_cell.angle_alpha   90.00
_cell.angle_beta   90.00
_cell.angle_gamma   90.00
#
_symmetry.space_group_name_H-M   'P 1'
#
loop_
_entity.id
_entity.type
_entity.pdbx_description
1 polymer ?
#
loop_
_entity_poly.entity_id
_entity_poly.type
_entity_poly.pdbx_seq_one_letter_code
_entity_poly.pdbx_strand_id
1 'polypeptide(L)'
;MLHAHDLTAYKDHFVAVHFPDDILIPQWATLLVVTHLQPLAKSVVVGTATDLEQQLFAEQLALMDFTPYHDGLVMIKGCSNKPVPEQALGLLAAKLTPIVKKLSYGEACSSVPLYKKP
;
A
#
# COMPACT_ATOMS: atom_id res chain seq x y z
N MET A 1 27.50 -12.65 -3.70
CA MET A 1 27.39 -12.73 -2.22
C MET A 1 26.87 -11.42 -1.66
N LEU A 2 25.81 -11.47 -0.89
CA LEU A 2 25.17 -10.26 -0.38
C LEU A 2 26.10 -9.47 0.55
N HIS A 3 26.85 -10.15 1.39
CA HIS A 3 27.72 -9.46 2.33
C HIS A 3 28.88 -8.72 1.65
N ALA A 4 29.14 -9.01 0.39
CA ALA A 4 30.16 -8.32 -0.38
C ALA A 4 29.64 -7.07 -1.07
N HIS A 5 28.33 -6.86 -1.08
CA HIS A 5 27.71 -5.69 -1.70
C HIS A 5 27.50 -4.59 -0.67
N ASP A 6 27.71 -3.36 -1.12
CA ASP A 6 27.40 -2.20 -0.30
C ASP A 6 25.92 -1.87 -0.44
N LEU A 7 25.15 -2.18 0.60
CA LEU A 7 23.73 -1.93 0.62
C LEU A 7 23.37 -0.57 1.23
N THR A 8 24.35 0.23 1.58
CA THR A 8 24.09 1.55 2.19
C THR A 8 23.38 2.50 1.25
N ALA A 9 23.41 2.23 -0.07
CA ALA A 9 22.65 3.01 -1.05
C ALA A 9 21.14 2.97 -0.77
N TYR A 10 20.67 1.94 -0.06
CA TYR A 10 19.24 1.78 0.25
C TYR A 10 18.86 2.30 1.63
N LYS A 11 19.80 2.95 2.30
CA LYS A 11 19.54 3.51 3.63
C LYS A 11 18.37 4.48 3.58
N ASP A 12 17.40 4.28 4.46
CA ASP A 12 16.19 5.09 4.58
C ASP A 12 15.29 5.07 3.34
N HIS A 13 15.49 4.09 2.45
CA HIS A 13 14.64 3.90 1.27
C HIS A 13 13.53 2.92 1.55
N PHE A 14 12.45 3.02 0.77
CA PHE A 14 11.45 1.97 0.66
C PHE A 14 11.93 1.01 -0.42
N VAL A 15 12.06 -0.27 -0.09
CA VAL A 15 12.69 -1.25 -0.97
C VAL A 15 11.73 -2.40 -1.26
N ALA A 16 11.56 -2.71 -2.53
CA ALA A 16 10.88 -3.93 -2.98
C ALA A 16 11.94 -4.92 -3.49
N VAL A 17 11.91 -6.13 -2.95
CA VAL A 17 12.81 -7.20 -3.35
C VAL A 17 12.05 -8.15 -4.26
N HIS A 18 12.48 -8.24 -5.51
CA HIS A 18 11.81 -9.05 -6.50
C HIS A 18 12.84 -9.71 -7.41
N PHE A 19 12.65 -11.00 -7.69
CA PHE A 19 13.47 -11.74 -8.66
C PHE A 19 12.60 -12.12 -9.85
N PRO A 20 13.16 -12.10 -11.07
CA PRO A 20 12.40 -12.53 -12.26
C PRO A 20 11.88 -13.96 -12.12
N ASP A 21 10.68 -14.21 -12.65
CA ASP A 21 10.02 -15.51 -12.53
C ASP A 21 10.81 -16.63 -13.22
N ASP A 22 11.61 -16.30 -14.24
CA ASP A 22 12.41 -17.27 -14.98
C ASP A 22 13.71 -17.67 -14.27
N ILE A 23 13.99 -17.07 -13.13
CA ILE A 23 15.17 -17.40 -12.31
C ILE A 23 14.74 -18.26 -11.13
N LEU A 24 15.38 -19.44 -11.02
CA LEU A 24 15.10 -20.34 -9.91
C LEU A 24 15.91 -19.92 -8.69
N ILE A 25 15.26 -19.29 -7.73
CA ILE A 25 15.88 -18.79 -6.50
C ILE A 25 15.22 -19.45 -5.31
N PRO A 26 16.01 -20.04 -4.38
CA PRO A 26 15.43 -20.59 -3.15
C PRO A 26 14.82 -19.47 -2.30
N GLN A 27 13.74 -19.80 -1.61
CA GLN A 27 13.06 -18.82 -0.75
C GLN A 27 13.99 -18.23 0.31
N TRP A 28 14.89 -19.04 0.87
CA TRP A 28 15.80 -18.53 1.89
C TRP A 28 16.72 -17.43 1.37
N ALA A 29 17.06 -17.46 0.08
CA ALA A 29 17.91 -16.41 -0.51
C ALA A 29 17.18 -15.06 -0.50
N THR A 30 15.89 -15.06 -0.82
CA THR A 30 15.08 -13.85 -0.74
C THR A 30 15.02 -13.33 0.69
N LEU A 31 14.79 -14.22 1.63
CA LEU A 31 14.71 -13.83 3.05
C LEU A 31 16.06 -13.30 3.55
N LEU A 32 17.15 -13.84 3.05
CA LEU A 32 18.48 -13.35 3.41
C LEU A 32 18.68 -11.91 2.95
N VAL A 33 18.23 -11.58 1.74
CA VAL A 33 18.29 -10.19 1.25
C VAL A 33 17.50 -9.27 2.17
N VAL A 34 16.31 -9.69 2.59
CA VAL A 34 15.48 -8.89 3.49
C VAL A 34 16.22 -8.63 4.81
N THR A 35 16.87 -9.66 5.38
CA THR A 35 17.58 -9.47 6.66
C THR A 35 18.75 -8.52 6.55
N HIS A 36 19.40 -8.45 5.40
CA HIS A 36 20.49 -7.50 5.18
C HIS A 36 20.00 -6.07 4.95
N LEU A 37 18.82 -5.91 4.35
CA LEU A 37 18.26 -4.60 4.05
C LEU A 37 17.47 -4.00 5.22
N GLN A 38 16.86 -4.84 6.04
CA GLN A 38 15.96 -4.38 7.10
C GLN A 38 16.61 -3.33 8.05
N PRO A 39 17.86 -3.50 8.49
CA PRO A 39 18.48 -2.49 9.37
C PRO A 39 18.78 -1.17 8.68
N LEU A 40 18.86 -1.16 7.35
CA LEU A 40 19.24 0.02 6.57
C LEU A 40 18.04 0.73 5.97
N ALA A 41 17.14 -0.03 5.38
CA ALA A 41 16.00 0.51 4.65
C ALA A 41 14.90 0.96 5.61
N LYS A 42 14.08 1.89 5.17
CA LYS A 42 12.93 2.34 5.92
C LYS A 42 11.82 1.29 5.93
N SER A 43 11.68 0.57 4.82
CA SER A 43 10.73 -0.54 4.70
C SER A 43 11.22 -1.49 3.62
N VAL A 44 11.06 -2.80 3.84
CA VAL A 44 11.43 -3.83 2.87
C VAL A 44 10.24 -4.75 2.65
N VAL A 45 9.89 -4.95 1.39
CA VAL A 45 8.77 -5.81 0.98
C VAL A 45 9.30 -6.80 -0.06
N VAL A 46 8.91 -8.06 0.07
CA VAL A 46 9.16 -9.05 -0.98
C VAL A 46 8.02 -8.94 -1.99
N GLY A 47 8.38 -8.55 -3.22
CA GLY A 47 7.39 -8.36 -4.28
C GLY A 47 7.80 -7.25 -5.22
N THR A 48 6.85 -6.83 -6.04
CA THR A 48 7.06 -5.78 -7.02
C THR A 48 6.94 -4.40 -6.38
N ALA A 49 7.25 -3.37 -7.18
CA ALA A 49 7.04 -1.98 -6.73
C ALA A 49 5.57 -1.72 -6.37
N THR A 50 4.63 -2.34 -7.09
CA THR A 50 3.20 -2.22 -6.78
C THR A 50 2.88 -2.84 -5.42
N ASP A 51 3.47 -4.00 -5.11
CA ASP A 51 3.28 -4.63 -3.81
C ASP A 51 3.79 -3.75 -2.68
N LEU A 52 4.93 -3.09 -2.89
CA LEU A 52 5.47 -2.14 -1.93
C LEU A 52 4.51 -0.96 -1.71
N GLU A 53 3.98 -0.38 -2.80
CA GLU A 53 3.01 0.71 -2.69
C GLU A 53 1.77 0.29 -1.91
N GLN A 54 1.24 -0.91 -2.19
CA GLN A 54 0.07 -1.42 -1.48
C GLN A 54 0.33 -1.54 0.01
N GLN A 55 1.49 -2.05 0.39
CA GLN A 55 1.84 -2.17 1.80
C GLN A 55 1.98 -0.81 2.47
N LEU A 56 2.61 0.15 1.79
CA LEU A 56 2.76 1.49 2.33
C LEU A 56 1.39 2.16 2.54
N PHE A 57 0.47 2.00 1.60
CA PHE A 57 -0.89 2.51 1.76
C PHE A 57 -1.60 1.83 2.93
N ALA A 58 -1.45 0.51 3.06
CA ALA A 58 -2.07 -0.23 4.16
C ALA A 58 -1.56 0.25 5.52
N GLU A 59 -0.25 0.49 5.63
CA GLU A 59 0.35 1.00 6.85
C GLU A 59 -0.16 2.40 7.18
N GLN A 60 -0.27 3.27 6.18
CA GLN A 60 -0.82 4.61 6.35
C GLN A 60 -2.26 4.56 6.83
N LEU A 61 -3.08 3.71 6.20
CA LEU A 61 -4.48 3.56 6.57
C LEU A 61 -4.64 3.02 7.99
N ALA A 62 -3.74 2.13 8.41
CA ALA A 62 -3.77 1.59 9.77
C ALA A 62 -3.50 2.66 10.83
N LEU A 63 -2.76 3.71 10.45
CA LEU A 63 -2.43 4.81 11.36
C LEU A 63 -3.45 5.94 11.33
N MET A 64 -4.34 5.98 10.34
CA MET A 64 -5.32 7.05 10.20
C MET A 64 -6.44 6.91 11.21
N ASP A 65 -6.87 8.04 11.73
CA ASP A 65 -8.06 8.13 12.57
C ASP A 65 -9.28 8.45 11.70
N PHE A 66 -10.19 7.50 11.60
CA PHE A 66 -11.41 7.66 10.80
C PHE A 66 -12.59 8.22 11.58
N THR A 67 -12.42 8.52 12.87
CA THR A 67 -13.47 9.08 13.71
C THR A 67 -14.14 10.32 13.11
N PRO A 68 -13.38 11.25 12.48
CA PRO A 68 -14.02 12.45 11.89
C PRO A 68 -15.03 12.13 10.79
N TYR A 69 -14.99 10.93 10.22
CA TYR A 69 -15.89 10.52 9.12
C TYR A 69 -17.13 9.77 9.61
N HIS A 70 -17.27 9.62 10.93
CA HIS A 70 -18.41 8.90 11.52
C HIS A 70 -19.72 9.55 11.10
N ASP A 71 -20.63 8.75 10.55
CA ASP A 71 -21.92 9.20 10.01
C ASP A 71 -21.79 10.29 8.93
N GLY A 72 -20.62 10.41 8.32
CA GLY A 72 -20.36 11.42 7.29
C GLY A 72 -20.79 10.98 5.91
N LEU A 73 -20.87 11.96 5.02
CA LEU A 73 -21.05 11.74 3.59
C LEU A 73 -19.65 11.81 2.96
N VAL A 74 -19.10 10.68 2.58
CA VAL A 74 -17.71 10.58 2.16
C VAL A 74 -17.61 10.19 0.70
N MET A 75 -16.69 10.82 -0.01
CA MET A 75 -16.39 10.47 -1.39
C MET A 75 -14.92 10.09 -1.51
N ILE A 76 -14.66 8.92 -2.11
CA ILE A 76 -13.32 8.51 -2.49
C ILE A 76 -13.07 9.03 -3.90
N LYS A 77 -12.05 9.87 -4.06
CA LYS A 77 -11.68 10.40 -5.37
C LYS A 77 -10.53 9.60 -5.95
N GLY A 78 -10.70 9.16 -7.19
CA GLY A 78 -9.58 8.59 -7.94
C GLY A 78 -8.59 9.69 -8.30
N CYS A 79 -7.30 9.37 -8.23
CA CYS A 79 -6.27 10.32 -8.60
C CYS A 79 -5.77 10.02 -10.01
N SER A 80 -5.98 10.96 -10.94
CA SER A 80 -5.56 10.77 -12.33
C SER A 80 -4.07 10.97 -12.54
N ASN A 81 -3.43 11.76 -11.69
CA ASN A 81 -2.01 12.06 -11.82
C ASN A 81 -1.09 11.00 -11.21
N LYS A 82 -1.58 10.32 -10.18
CA LYS A 82 -0.85 9.26 -9.50
C LYS A 82 -1.81 8.10 -9.28
N PRO A 83 -1.73 7.06 -10.13
CA PRO A 83 -2.63 5.94 -9.95
C PRO A 83 -2.40 5.28 -8.59
N VAL A 84 -3.48 5.07 -7.86
CA VAL A 84 -3.47 4.39 -6.57
C VAL A 84 -3.85 2.94 -6.82
N PRO A 85 -3.12 1.97 -6.25
CA PRO A 85 -3.48 0.57 -6.44
C PRO A 85 -4.92 0.29 -6.04
N GLU A 86 -5.63 -0.49 -6.84
CA GLU A 86 -7.02 -0.82 -6.57
C GLU A 86 -7.20 -1.48 -5.22
N GLN A 87 -6.25 -2.30 -4.80
CA GLN A 87 -6.28 -2.95 -3.51
C GLN A 87 -6.25 -1.95 -2.36
N ALA A 88 -5.50 -0.86 -2.51
CA ALA A 88 -5.46 0.19 -1.51
C ALA A 88 -6.80 0.92 -1.42
N LEU A 89 -7.42 1.19 -2.56
CA LEU A 89 -8.76 1.80 -2.60
C LEU A 89 -9.80 0.88 -1.96
N GLY A 90 -9.70 -0.43 -2.22
CA GLY A 90 -10.58 -1.42 -1.62
C GLY A 90 -10.44 -1.46 -0.11
N LEU A 91 -9.21 -1.40 0.40
CA LEU A 91 -8.96 -1.38 1.83
C LEU A 91 -9.54 -0.12 2.48
N LEU A 92 -9.38 1.03 1.83
CA LEU A 92 -9.96 2.29 2.31
C LEU A 92 -11.48 2.20 2.37
N ALA A 93 -12.11 1.69 1.31
CA ALA A 93 -13.56 1.53 1.29
C ALA A 93 -14.03 0.59 2.38
N ALA A 94 -13.31 -0.51 2.61
CA ALA A 94 -13.65 -1.46 3.66
C ALA A 94 -13.58 -0.82 5.06
N LYS A 95 -12.62 0.05 5.29
CA LYS A 95 -12.48 0.73 6.58
C LYS A 95 -13.54 1.80 6.78
N LEU A 96 -13.98 2.46 5.72
CA LEU A 96 -14.96 3.53 5.81
C LEU A 96 -16.41 3.02 5.90
N THR A 97 -16.73 1.91 5.26
CA THR A 97 -18.11 1.40 5.17
C THR A 97 -18.80 1.27 6.54
N PRO A 98 -18.16 0.69 7.59
CA PRO A 98 -18.85 0.58 8.88
C PRO A 98 -18.99 1.88 9.64
N ILE A 99 -18.38 2.96 9.18
CA ILE A 99 -18.26 4.22 9.90
C ILE A 99 -19.15 5.31 9.30
N VAL A 100 -19.22 5.37 7.97
CA VAL A 100 -19.86 6.49 7.27
C VAL A 100 -21.35 6.26 7.08
N LYS A 101 -22.07 7.36 6.86
CA LYS A 101 -23.49 7.29 6.48
C LYS A 101 -23.64 6.98 5.01
N LYS A 102 -22.79 7.54 4.17
CA LYS A 102 -22.82 7.32 2.72
C LYS A 102 -21.42 7.35 2.18
N LEU A 103 -21.11 6.42 1.26
CA LEU A 103 -19.83 6.37 0.59
C LEU A 103 -20.06 6.41 -0.92
N SER A 104 -19.33 7.26 -1.61
CA SER A 104 -19.38 7.41 -3.05
C SER A 104 -17.99 7.38 -3.65
N TYR A 105 -17.90 7.13 -4.95
CA TYR A 105 -16.62 7.16 -5.67
C TYR A 105 -16.74 8.10 -6.87
N GLY A 106 -15.68 8.82 -7.16
CA GLY A 106 -15.60 9.62 -8.37
C GLY A 106 -15.20 11.05 -8.11
N GLU A 107 -15.66 11.93 -8.98
CA GLU A 107 -15.43 13.36 -8.87
C GLU A 107 -16.74 14.07 -8.53
N ALA A 108 -16.63 15.32 -8.09
CA ALA A 108 -17.77 16.08 -7.61
C ALA A 108 -18.95 16.11 -8.58
N CYS A 109 -18.67 16.19 -9.89
CA CYS A 109 -19.69 16.28 -10.92
C CYS A 109 -20.16 14.92 -11.45
N SER A 110 -19.51 13.82 -11.05
CA SER A 110 -19.80 12.49 -11.56
C SER A 110 -19.44 11.46 -10.50
N SER A 111 -20.38 11.19 -9.59
CA SER A 111 -20.13 10.26 -8.50
C SER A 111 -20.96 8.99 -8.65
N VAL A 112 -20.35 7.87 -8.25
CA VAL A 112 -21.01 6.58 -8.20
C VAL A 112 -21.29 6.25 -6.75
N PRO A 113 -22.56 6.05 -6.35
CA PRO A 113 -22.85 5.64 -4.98
C PRO A 113 -22.37 4.21 -4.75
N LEU A 114 -21.66 4.00 -3.65
CA LEU A 114 -21.12 2.70 -3.26
C LEU A 114 -21.89 2.09 -2.09
N TYR A 115 -22.23 2.90 -1.10
CA TYR A 115 -22.84 2.43 0.12
C TYR A 115 -23.68 3.54 0.74
N LYS A 116 -24.80 3.16 1.30
CA LYS A 116 -25.65 4.03 2.09
C LYS A 116 -26.14 3.25 3.30
N LYS A 117 -25.96 3.83 4.47
CA LYS A 117 -26.41 3.23 5.73
C LYS A 117 -27.94 3.11 5.73
N PRO A 118 -28.49 1.91 6.06
CA PRO A 118 -29.95 1.72 6.14
C PRO A 118 -30.61 2.61 7.18
#